data_dd66cd95cb83f8f670efb1ea3e64bc75
#
_entry.id   dd66cd95cb83f8f670efb1ea3e64bc75
#
_cell.length_a   1.000
_cell.length_b   1.000
_cell.length_c   1.000
_cell.angle_alpha   90.00
_cell.angle_beta   90.00
_cell.angle_gamma   90.00
#
_symmetry.space_group_name_H-M   'P 1'
#
loop_
_entity.id
_entity.type
_entity.pdbx_description
1 polymer ?
#
loop_
_entity_poly.entity_id
_entity_poly.type
_entity_poly.pdbx_seq_one_letter_code
_entity_poly.pdbx_strand_id
1 'polypeptide(L)'
;MRGFALALVIGSLAVTAVRWGSWVAGGSDSYCYVHQAERWADVFGHLARGRLTGLQLAEPLALDAPWPDAARAFAPSGHVPSPTVTGAIVPICPAGLSIAMAPFVLAGGPRAAFYVLPLFGAVLVAATSVVGSRFGARVGLLSSLLVAASPIVLYQVIQPMSDVPAAALWMLAVALATSAKPRSSLLSGLVTSAAILMRPNLVPLGITIGLFLLLRPERSWPQRLRSAATYAMASAPGCIVVALTQNAFYGSPFASGYGSLVALFSLSYVTANLGRYLGWLWSTHTAAIVLALLAPWLLPGGLTALALVMFLVNLALYLPYVVFDDWSYLRFLLPTIPLLLILVVAVVDAALRRFRVPGVAWITSAAVIVLSVLFVREARQRPTFALKRLEARFERAGIFVGDRLPPNALVITSSESGSVRFYAGRKTLLWDGLDPAWLDRALMYVRSKGYEPYLLFERREETDFRQRFPGSAIGRLDWPPMAEIAAQVRIYRPEDRDRYLHGTLPPTEFVP
;
A
#
# COMPACT_ATOMS: atom_id res chain seq x y z
N MET A 1 16.13 -15.21 27.55
CA MET A 1 14.70 -14.99 27.69
C MET A 1 14.18 -13.86 26.79
N ARG A 2 14.72 -12.63 26.81
CA ARG A 2 14.20 -11.50 26.01
C ARG A 2 14.29 -11.74 24.50
N GLY A 3 15.42 -12.25 23.99
CA GLY A 3 15.57 -12.54 22.55
C GLY A 3 14.58 -13.58 22.07
N PHE A 4 14.31 -14.59 22.88
CA PHE A 4 13.29 -15.61 22.59
C PHE A 4 11.87 -15.02 22.54
N ALA A 5 11.52 -14.17 23.52
CA ALA A 5 10.22 -13.50 23.52
C ALA A 5 10.04 -12.58 22.30
N LEU A 6 11.07 -11.83 21.91
CA LEU A 6 11.03 -11.02 20.69
C LEU A 6 10.88 -11.89 19.43
N ALA A 7 11.60 -13.01 19.35
CA ALA A 7 11.48 -13.96 18.24
C ALA A 7 10.06 -14.54 18.14
N LEU A 8 9.40 -14.80 19.28
CA LEU A 8 7.99 -15.24 19.30
C LEU A 8 7.04 -14.14 18.76
N VAL A 9 7.24 -12.88 19.14
CA VAL A 9 6.41 -11.76 18.61
C VAL A 9 6.62 -11.62 17.11
N ILE A 10 7.86 -11.66 16.63
CA ILE A 10 8.18 -11.60 15.20
C ILE A 10 7.53 -12.79 14.46
N GLY A 11 7.73 -13.99 14.99
CA GLY A 11 7.17 -15.22 14.40
C GLY A 11 5.65 -15.21 14.35
N SER A 12 4.98 -14.72 15.40
CA SER A 12 3.50 -14.62 15.40
C SER A 12 2.99 -13.67 14.32
N LEU A 13 3.62 -12.51 14.13
CA LEU A 13 3.24 -11.58 13.07
C LEU A 13 3.52 -12.17 11.69
N ALA A 14 4.69 -12.82 11.49
CA ALA A 14 5.02 -13.47 10.22
C ALA A 14 4.03 -14.60 9.88
N VAL A 15 3.69 -15.44 10.86
CA VAL A 15 2.66 -16.49 10.70
C VAL A 15 1.30 -15.87 10.34
N THR A 16 0.94 -14.74 10.98
CA THR A 16 -0.29 -14.03 10.66
C THR A 16 -0.27 -13.53 9.21
N ALA A 17 0.83 -12.90 8.79
CA ALA A 17 0.98 -12.41 7.41
C ALA A 17 0.86 -13.53 6.36
N VAL A 18 1.41 -14.72 6.65
CA VAL A 18 1.33 -15.88 5.73
C VAL A 18 -0.05 -16.54 5.78
N ARG A 19 -0.61 -16.76 6.97
CA ARG A 19 -1.87 -17.52 7.15
C ARG A 19 -3.10 -16.80 6.61
N TRP A 20 -3.15 -15.48 6.85
CA TRP A 20 -4.28 -14.62 6.45
C TRP A 20 -3.93 -13.67 5.31
N GLY A 21 -2.74 -13.81 4.72
CA GLY A 21 -2.29 -12.98 3.60
C GLY A 21 -3.26 -13.03 2.42
N SER A 22 -3.68 -11.85 1.98
CA SER A 22 -4.40 -11.62 0.74
C SER A 22 -3.36 -11.48 -0.38
N TRP A 23 -2.81 -12.61 -0.81
CA TRP A 23 -1.71 -12.66 -1.78
C TRP A 23 -2.23 -12.69 -3.21
N VAL A 24 -2.85 -11.59 -3.58
CA VAL A 24 -3.57 -11.41 -4.83
C VAL A 24 -3.10 -10.13 -5.51
N ALA A 25 -2.86 -10.22 -6.81
CA ALA A 25 -2.64 -9.06 -7.68
C ALA A 25 -4.00 -8.55 -8.17
N GLY A 26 -4.71 -7.81 -7.31
CA GLY A 26 -6.07 -7.34 -7.58
C GLY A 26 -6.25 -5.86 -7.30
N GLY A 27 -7.37 -5.30 -7.76
CA GLY A 27 -7.66 -3.88 -7.64
C GLY A 27 -6.59 -2.99 -8.29
N SER A 28 -6.44 -1.78 -7.79
CA SER A 28 -5.48 -0.80 -8.32
C SER A 28 -4.08 -0.99 -7.73
N ASP A 29 -3.96 -0.91 -6.39
CA ASP A 29 -2.67 -0.83 -5.72
C ASP A 29 -1.90 -2.16 -5.76
N SER A 30 -2.55 -3.27 -5.36
CA SER A 30 -1.90 -4.59 -5.30
C SER A 30 -1.43 -5.06 -6.67
N TYR A 31 -2.27 -4.92 -7.69
CA TYR A 31 -1.89 -5.21 -9.08
C TYR A 31 -0.71 -4.35 -9.52
N CYS A 32 -0.75 -3.04 -9.26
CA CYS A 32 0.32 -2.12 -9.63
C CYS A 32 1.68 -2.57 -9.07
N TYR A 33 1.75 -2.90 -7.77
CA TYR A 33 3.00 -3.32 -7.14
C TYR A 33 3.50 -4.67 -7.65
N VAL A 34 2.62 -5.66 -7.75
CA VAL A 34 3.03 -7.03 -8.14
C VAL A 34 3.43 -7.07 -9.61
N HIS A 35 2.64 -6.45 -10.49
CA HIS A 35 2.96 -6.39 -11.91
C HIS A 35 4.25 -5.58 -12.19
N GLN A 36 4.42 -4.44 -11.50
CA GLN A 36 5.67 -3.69 -11.59
C GLN A 36 6.88 -4.50 -11.07
N ALA A 37 6.68 -5.38 -10.06
CA ALA A 37 7.74 -6.25 -9.55
C ALA A 37 8.23 -7.26 -10.60
N GLU A 38 7.33 -7.81 -11.42
CA GLU A 38 7.72 -8.65 -12.57
C GLU A 38 8.56 -7.87 -13.56
N ARG A 39 8.17 -6.62 -13.87
CA ARG A 39 8.93 -5.75 -14.78
C ARG A 39 10.33 -5.43 -14.23
N TRP A 40 10.46 -5.16 -12.92
CA TRP A 40 11.75 -4.99 -12.29
C TRP A 40 12.60 -6.28 -12.27
N ALA A 41 11.95 -7.43 -12.08
CA ALA A 41 12.63 -8.72 -12.17
C ALA A 41 13.19 -8.95 -13.58
N ASP A 42 12.43 -8.62 -14.63
CA ASP A 42 12.89 -8.64 -16.00
C ASP A 42 14.09 -7.72 -16.23
N VAL A 43 14.02 -6.48 -15.73
CA VAL A 43 15.14 -5.52 -15.82
C VAL A 43 16.39 -6.09 -15.15
N PHE A 44 16.29 -6.61 -13.93
CA PHE A 44 17.42 -7.22 -13.23
C PHE A 44 17.97 -8.44 -13.95
N GLY A 45 17.09 -9.31 -14.47
CA GLY A 45 17.49 -10.45 -15.29
C GLY A 45 18.19 -10.07 -16.60
N HIS A 46 17.73 -8.99 -17.26
CA HIS A 46 18.35 -8.48 -18.47
C HIS A 46 19.65 -7.71 -18.20
N LEU A 47 19.76 -6.97 -17.09
CA LEU A 47 21.01 -6.37 -16.64
C LEU A 47 22.08 -7.41 -16.40
N ALA A 48 21.74 -8.53 -15.76
CA ALA A 48 22.64 -9.65 -15.53
C ALA A 48 23.11 -10.29 -16.87
N ARG A 49 22.33 -10.15 -17.93
CA ARG A 49 22.67 -10.61 -19.31
C ARG A 49 23.18 -9.49 -20.22
N GLY A 50 23.48 -8.31 -19.67
CA GLY A 50 23.95 -7.15 -20.43
C GLY A 50 22.88 -6.46 -21.29
N ARG A 51 21.59 -6.65 -20.98
CA ARG A 51 20.46 -6.01 -21.68
C ARG A 51 19.60 -5.19 -20.72
N LEU A 52 19.04 -4.09 -21.23
CA LEU A 52 18.05 -3.26 -20.53
C LEU A 52 16.66 -3.50 -21.13
N THR A 53 15.69 -3.76 -20.31
CA THR A 53 14.27 -3.85 -20.67
C THR A 53 13.54 -2.65 -20.12
N GLY A 54 12.70 -2.00 -20.95
CA GLY A 54 11.86 -0.88 -20.50
C GLY A 54 10.81 -1.30 -19.49
N LEU A 55 10.47 -0.38 -18.60
CA LEU A 55 9.43 -0.55 -17.57
C LEU A 55 8.04 -0.13 -18.07
N GLN A 56 7.98 0.52 -19.22
CA GLN A 56 6.73 0.96 -19.85
C GLN A 56 6.12 -0.19 -20.68
N LEU A 57 4.80 -0.29 -20.68
CA LEU A 57 4.07 -1.34 -21.37
C LEU A 57 3.43 -0.78 -22.63
N ALA A 58 3.65 -1.45 -23.77
CA ALA A 58 2.99 -1.08 -25.01
C ALA A 58 1.48 -1.40 -24.98
N GLU A 59 0.67 -0.43 -25.40
CA GLU A 59 -0.78 -0.57 -25.54
C GLU A 59 -1.23 -0.09 -26.94
N PRO A 60 -1.00 -0.92 -27.97
CA PRO A 60 -1.21 -0.52 -29.36
C PRO A 60 -2.68 -0.24 -29.69
N LEU A 61 -3.64 -0.86 -28.99
CA LEU A 61 -5.06 -0.59 -29.21
C LEU A 61 -5.45 0.86 -28.91
N ALA A 62 -4.71 1.53 -28.03
CA ALA A 62 -4.97 2.92 -27.70
C ALA A 62 -4.58 3.90 -28.80
N LEU A 63 -3.67 3.52 -29.71
CA LEU A 63 -3.14 4.40 -30.77
C LEU A 63 -4.18 4.74 -31.85
N ASP A 64 -4.95 3.73 -32.26
CA ASP A 64 -5.89 3.85 -33.37
C ASP A 64 -7.35 4.00 -32.93
N ALA A 65 -7.59 4.07 -31.63
CA ALA A 65 -8.95 4.16 -31.12
C ALA A 65 -9.59 5.53 -31.43
N PRO A 66 -10.85 5.56 -31.95
CA PRO A 66 -11.43 6.75 -32.54
C PRO A 66 -12.03 7.74 -31.54
N TRP A 67 -11.89 7.52 -30.22
CA TRP A 67 -12.46 8.40 -29.19
C TRP A 67 -11.38 9.15 -28.41
N PRO A 68 -11.74 10.31 -27.84
CA PRO A 68 -10.85 11.08 -26.99
C PRO A 68 -10.38 10.28 -25.76
N ASP A 69 -9.14 10.51 -25.31
CA ASP A 69 -8.57 9.82 -24.13
C ASP A 69 -8.58 8.28 -24.19
N ALA A 70 -8.57 7.70 -25.40
CA ALA A 70 -8.57 6.25 -25.58
C ALA A 70 -7.45 5.56 -24.78
N ALA A 71 -6.28 6.19 -24.70
CA ALA A 71 -5.16 5.69 -23.92
C ALA A 71 -5.52 5.47 -22.43
N ARG A 72 -6.36 6.33 -21.85
CA ARG A 72 -6.83 6.18 -20.48
C ARG A 72 -7.78 5.00 -20.32
N ALA A 73 -8.67 4.79 -21.27
CA ALA A 73 -9.61 3.66 -21.25
C ALA A 73 -8.90 2.30 -21.38
N PHE A 74 -7.78 2.24 -22.09
CA PHE A 74 -6.98 1.01 -22.20
C PHE A 74 -5.95 0.81 -21.08
N ALA A 75 -5.68 1.81 -20.24
CA ALA A 75 -4.81 1.68 -19.09
C ALA A 75 -5.56 0.99 -17.93
N PRO A 76 -5.16 -0.21 -17.47
CA PRO A 76 -5.83 -0.88 -16.34
C PRO A 76 -5.70 -0.06 -15.05
N SER A 77 -6.56 -0.33 -14.08
CA SER A 77 -6.45 0.27 -12.74
C SER A 77 -5.02 0.12 -12.20
N GLY A 78 -4.49 1.19 -11.59
CA GLY A 78 -3.09 1.23 -11.16
C GLY A 78 -2.09 1.64 -12.25
N HIS A 79 -2.54 1.96 -13.47
CA HIS A 79 -1.71 2.46 -14.56
C HIS A 79 -2.32 3.72 -15.20
N VAL A 80 -1.47 4.48 -15.86
CA VAL A 80 -1.88 5.68 -16.63
C VAL A 80 -1.13 5.69 -17.97
N PRO A 81 -1.66 6.39 -18.99
CA PRO A 81 -0.94 6.62 -20.23
C PRO A 81 0.42 7.31 -19.96
N SER A 82 1.45 6.87 -20.66
CA SER A 82 2.75 7.54 -20.60
C SER A 82 2.73 8.83 -21.41
N PRO A 83 3.08 9.98 -20.82
CA PRO A 83 3.25 11.23 -21.58
C PRO A 83 4.57 11.27 -22.36
N THR A 84 5.50 10.35 -22.08
CA THR A 84 6.84 10.32 -22.69
C THR A 84 6.96 9.34 -23.87
N VAL A 85 6.08 8.32 -23.91
CA VAL A 85 6.07 7.30 -24.98
C VAL A 85 4.63 7.07 -25.44
N THR A 86 4.34 7.48 -26.68
CA THR A 86 3.02 7.32 -27.30
C THR A 86 2.63 5.84 -27.39
N GLY A 87 1.40 5.52 -26.99
CA GLY A 87 0.89 4.14 -27.01
C GLY A 87 1.48 3.24 -25.93
N ALA A 88 2.07 3.82 -24.88
CA ALA A 88 2.53 3.09 -23.70
C ALA A 88 1.77 3.50 -22.44
N ILE A 89 1.74 2.60 -21.46
CA ILE A 89 1.19 2.83 -20.13
C ILE A 89 2.27 2.62 -19.07
N VAL A 90 2.16 3.34 -17.96
CA VAL A 90 3.10 3.32 -16.83
C VAL A 90 2.36 3.11 -15.52
N PRO A 91 2.99 2.43 -14.52
CA PRO A 91 2.37 2.23 -13.21
C PRO A 91 2.26 3.57 -12.45
N ILE A 92 1.23 3.71 -11.61
CA ILE A 92 1.06 4.90 -10.74
C ILE A 92 1.79 4.75 -9.40
N CYS A 93 2.03 3.51 -8.96
CA CYS A 93 2.61 3.21 -7.65
C CYS A 93 4.12 3.48 -7.59
N PRO A 94 4.64 3.92 -6.42
CA PRO A 94 6.07 4.09 -6.22
C PRO A 94 6.84 2.77 -6.40
N ALA A 95 8.03 2.84 -6.99
CA ALA A 95 8.80 1.66 -7.38
C ALA A 95 9.39 0.85 -6.21
N GLY A 96 9.51 1.44 -5.01
CA GLY A 96 10.27 0.84 -3.90
C GLY A 96 9.82 -0.54 -3.49
N LEU A 97 8.51 -0.75 -3.32
CA LEU A 97 7.98 -2.07 -2.95
C LEU A 97 8.20 -3.08 -4.09
N SER A 98 7.95 -2.69 -5.33
CA SER A 98 8.14 -3.54 -6.51
C SER A 98 9.61 -3.93 -6.70
N ILE A 99 10.54 -3.00 -6.46
CA ILE A 99 11.99 -3.28 -6.45
C ILE A 99 12.33 -4.30 -5.34
N ALA A 100 11.75 -4.16 -4.15
CA ALA A 100 11.98 -5.11 -3.05
C ALA A 100 11.35 -6.49 -3.31
N MET A 101 10.26 -6.57 -4.07
CA MET A 101 9.61 -7.80 -4.49
C MET A 101 10.37 -8.52 -5.62
N ALA A 102 11.03 -7.80 -6.51
CA ALA A 102 11.64 -8.34 -7.72
C ALA A 102 12.64 -9.49 -7.46
N PRO A 103 13.53 -9.47 -6.44
CA PRO A 103 14.38 -10.61 -6.13
C PRO A 103 13.61 -11.90 -5.77
N PHE A 104 12.45 -11.76 -5.11
CA PHE A 104 11.58 -12.89 -4.80
C PHE A 104 10.92 -13.44 -6.07
N VAL A 105 10.49 -12.56 -6.99
CA VAL A 105 9.99 -12.97 -8.30
C VAL A 105 11.03 -13.75 -9.07
N LEU A 106 12.28 -13.29 -9.10
CA LEU A 106 13.40 -14.00 -9.75
C LEU A 106 13.67 -15.38 -9.14
N ALA A 107 13.52 -15.50 -7.82
CA ALA A 107 13.81 -16.75 -7.10
C ALA A 107 12.67 -17.78 -7.16
N GLY A 108 11.42 -17.35 -7.20
CA GLY A 108 10.27 -18.27 -7.07
C GLY A 108 9.02 -17.87 -7.85
N GLY A 109 9.16 -16.98 -8.85
CA GLY A 109 8.05 -16.50 -9.67
C GLY A 109 7.15 -15.47 -8.97
N PRO A 110 6.07 -15.01 -9.63
CA PRO A 110 5.24 -13.90 -9.16
C PRO A 110 4.65 -14.09 -7.77
N ARG A 111 4.27 -15.31 -7.40
CA ARG A 111 3.74 -15.63 -6.06
C ARG A 111 4.75 -15.44 -4.94
N ALA A 112 6.04 -15.58 -5.21
CA ALA A 112 7.08 -15.38 -4.22
C ALA A 112 7.24 -13.90 -3.80
N ALA A 113 6.78 -12.94 -4.63
CA ALA A 113 6.78 -11.51 -4.32
C ALA A 113 6.12 -11.19 -2.97
N PHE A 114 5.08 -11.93 -2.60
CA PHE A 114 4.32 -11.66 -1.37
C PHE A 114 5.08 -11.95 -0.08
N TYR A 115 6.16 -12.78 -0.12
CA TYR A 115 6.99 -13.04 1.06
C TYR A 115 7.77 -11.82 1.55
N VAL A 116 7.83 -10.76 0.77
CA VAL A 116 8.39 -9.47 1.20
C VAL A 116 7.62 -8.88 2.40
N LEU A 117 6.31 -9.14 2.51
CA LEU A 117 5.45 -8.55 3.55
C LEU A 117 5.78 -9.09 4.96
N PRO A 118 5.80 -10.42 5.22
CA PRO A 118 6.22 -10.94 6.52
C PRO A 118 7.65 -10.53 6.87
N LEU A 119 8.56 -10.39 5.90
CA LEU A 119 9.91 -9.90 6.13
C LEU A 119 9.90 -8.45 6.67
N PHE A 120 9.19 -7.53 6.02
CA PHE A 120 9.09 -6.15 6.50
C PHE A 120 8.30 -6.05 7.81
N GLY A 121 7.30 -6.92 8.04
CA GLY A 121 6.65 -7.05 9.33
C GLY A 121 7.63 -7.41 10.45
N ALA A 122 8.53 -8.36 10.20
CA ALA A 122 9.60 -8.73 11.11
C ALA A 122 10.56 -7.56 11.39
N VAL A 123 10.97 -6.83 10.35
CA VAL A 123 11.82 -5.63 10.48
C VAL A 123 11.13 -4.55 11.31
N LEU A 124 9.83 -4.30 11.09
CA LEU A 124 9.05 -3.33 11.85
C LEU A 124 9.06 -3.65 13.35
N VAL A 125 8.75 -4.89 13.71
CA VAL A 125 8.72 -5.35 15.11
C VAL A 125 10.11 -5.26 15.74
N ALA A 126 11.16 -5.72 15.05
CA ALA A 126 12.53 -5.66 15.52
C ALA A 126 13.02 -4.21 15.74
N ALA A 127 12.78 -3.32 14.75
CA ALA A 127 13.14 -1.91 14.86
C ALA A 127 12.39 -1.20 16.00
N THR A 128 11.09 -1.52 16.18
CA THR A 128 10.30 -1.04 17.32
C THR A 128 10.91 -1.46 18.64
N SER A 129 11.35 -2.73 18.77
CA SER A 129 12.04 -3.21 19.96
C SER A 129 13.32 -2.43 20.24
N VAL A 130 14.12 -2.12 19.22
CA VAL A 130 15.36 -1.35 19.34
C VAL A 130 15.09 0.07 19.81
N VAL A 131 14.15 0.78 19.17
CA VAL A 131 13.78 2.17 19.52
C VAL A 131 13.18 2.22 20.94
N GLY A 132 12.21 1.36 21.25
CA GLY A 132 11.57 1.30 22.56
C GLY A 132 12.55 0.96 23.68
N SER A 133 13.61 0.21 23.37
CA SER A 133 14.68 -0.15 24.34
C SER A 133 15.51 1.05 24.79
N ARG A 134 15.43 2.19 24.11
CA ARG A 134 16.03 3.46 24.58
C ARG A 134 15.33 4.00 25.85
N PHE A 135 14.07 3.67 26.05
CA PHE A 135 13.33 3.97 27.28
C PHE A 135 13.43 2.85 28.32
N GLY A 136 13.93 1.68 27.94
CA GLY A 136 14.12 0.52 28.80
C GLY A 136 13.93 -0.79 28.06
N ALA A 137 14.71 -1.80 28.46
CA ALA A 137 14.71 -3.09 27.78
C ALA A 137 13.34 -3.77 27.70
N ARG A 138 12.51 -3.61 28.78
CA ARG A 138 11.14 -4.12 28.83
C ARG A 138 10.21 -3.32 27.92
N VAL A 139 10.33 -1.98 27.94
CA VAL A 139 9.54 -1.09 27.08
C VAL A 139 9.72 -1.50 25.62
N GLY A 140 10.96 -1.80 25.18
CA GLY A 140 11.20 -2.26 23.81
C GLY A 140 10.44 -3.54 23.44
N LEU A 141 10.44 -4.57 24.30
CA LEU A 141 9.69 -5.81 24.03
C LEU A 141 8.19 -5.59 24.05
N LEU A 142 7.68 -4.86 25.04
CA LEU A 142 6.24 -4.60 25.19
C LEU A 142 5.70 -3.72 24.03
N SER A 143 6.48 -2.72 23.59
CA SER A 143 6.12 -1.93 22.42
C SER A 143 6.09 -2.77 21.14
N SER A 144 7.00 -3.71 20.99
CA SER A 144 6.99 -4.65 19.85
C SER A 144 5.72 -5.50 19.83
N LEU A 145 5.30 -6.01 20.99
CA LEU A 145 4.07 -6.78 21.13
C LEU A 145 2.85 -5.92 20.76
N LEU A 146 2.79 -4.68 21.27
CA LEU A 146 1.68 -3.78 21.02
C LEU A 146 1.58 -3.37 19.55
N VAL A 147 2.73 -3.13 18.88
CA VAL A 147 2.80 -2.84 17.44
C VAL A 147 2.39 -4.07 16.62
N ALA A 148 2.86 -5.27 16.96
CA ALA A 148 2.47 -6.49 16.28
C ALA A 148 0.96 -6.81 16.41
N ALA A 149 0.32 -6.38 17.51
CA ALA A 149 -1.10 -6.53 17.75
C ALA A 149 -1.96 -5.38 17.17
N SER A 150 -1.34 -4.28 16.72
CA SER A 150 -2.06 -3.09 16.22
C SER A 150 -2.97 -3.44 15.04
N PRO A 151 -4.28 -3.05 15.07
CA PRO A 151 -5.24 -3.37 14.01
C PRO A 151 -4.77 -2.94 12.63
N ILE A 152 -4.20 -1.75 12.50
CA ILE A 152 -3.73 -1.25 11.21
C ILE A 152 -2.47 -1.99 10.72
N VAL A 153 -1.57 -2.43 11.62
CA VAL A 153 -0.42 -3.27 11.26
C VAL A 153 -0.89 -4.65 10.79
N LEU A 154 -1.81 -5.28 11.53
CA LEU A 154 -2.39 -6.57 11.17
C LEU A 154 -3.10 -6.51 9.82
N TYR A 155 -3.86 -5.44 9.56
CA TYR A 155 -4.57 -5.24 8.31
C TYR A 155 -3.62 -5.01 7.13
N GLN A 156 -2.54 -4.24 7.31
CA GLN A 156 -1.63 -3.88 6.23
C GLN A 156 -0.53 -4.94 5.98
N VAL A 157 -0.15 -5.75 6.96
CA VAL A 157 0.88 -6.79 6.78
C VAL A 157 0.39 -7.98 5.94
N ILE A 158 -0.92 -8.15 5.82
CA ILE A 158 -1.54 -9.23 5.04
C ILE A 158 -1.87 -8.84 3.59
N GLN A 159 -1.52 -7.64 3.16
CA GLN A 159 -1.81 -7.10 1.82
C GLN A 159 -0.51 -6.69 1.11
N PRO A 160 -0.41 -6.83 -0.23
CA PRO A 160 0.74 -6.39 -1.00
C PRO A 160 0.74 -4.86 -1.17
N MET A 161 0.91 -4.14 -0.05
CA MET A 161 0.88 -2.69 0.06
C MET A 161 2.19 -2.15 0.61
N SER A 162 2.56 -0.93 0.24
CA SER A 162 3.82 -0.29 0.68
C SER A 162 3.81 0.23 2.12
N ASP A 163 2.69 0.11 2.83
CA ASP A 163 2.45 0.74 4.15
C ASP A 163 3.36 0.16 5.25
N VAL A 164 3.32 -1.16 5.45
CA VAL A 164 4.19 -1.86 6.42
C VAL A 164 5.66 -1.79 6.01
N PRO A 165 6.05 -2.00 4.74
CA PRO A 165 7.42 -1.77 4.29
C PRO A 165 7.94 -0.36 4.58
N ALA A 166 7.16 0.68 4.29
CA ALA A 166 7.53 2.06 4.61
C ALA A 166 7.69 2.28 6.12
N ALA A 167 6.71 1.83 6.93
CA ALA A 167 6.78 1.92 8.39
C ALA A 167 8.01 1.20 8.95
N ALA A 168 8.33 0.01 8.44
CA ALA A 168 9.50 -0.77 8.84
C ALA A 168 10.80 -0.01 8.57
N LEU A 169 10.95 0.57 7.38
CA LEU A 169 12.14 1.32 7.00
C LEU A 169 12.28 2.63 7.79
N TRP A 170 11.17 3.38 8.00
CA TRP A 170 11.22 4.57 8.85
C TRP A 170 11.59 4.26 10.30
N MET A 171 11.01 3.19 10.87
CA MET A 171 11.38 2.72 12.21
C MET A 171 12.85 2.25 12.29
N LEU A 172 13.35 1.57 11.28
CA LEU A 172 14.75 1.15 11.21
C LEU A 172 15.68 2.35 11.06
N ALA A 173 15.31 3.36 10.25
CA ALA A 173 16.07 4.60 10.13
C ALA A 173 16.18 5.33 11.48
N VAL A 174 15.08 5.42 12.25
CA VAL A 174 15.07 5.99 13.62
C VAL A 174 15.93 5.15 14.55
N ALA A 175 15.84 3.82 14.52
CA ALA A 175 16.65 2.93 15.35
C ALA A 175 18.17 3.13 15.12
N LEU A 176 18.56 3.32 13.86
CA LEU A 176 19.94 3.60 13.47
C LEU A 176 20.35 5.04 13.83
N ALA A 177 19.52 6.04 13.57
CA ALA A 177 19.80 7.43 13.91
C ALA A 177 20.02 7.64 15.42
N THR A 178 19.31 6.88 16.24
CA THR A 178 19.43 6.93 17.72
C THR A 178 20.59 6.11 18.26
N SER A 179 21.31 5.36 17.42
CA SER A 179 22.48 4.57 17.80
C SER A 179 23.72 5.46 17.97
N ALA A 180 24.59 5.07 18.91
CA ALA A 180 25.90 5.69 19.10
C ALA A 180 27.02 5.04 18.24
N LYS A 181 26.71 3.94 17.52
CA LYS A 181 27.71 3.18 16.76
C LYS A 181 28.31 3.99 15.61
N PRO A 182 29.60 3.79 15.27
CA PRO A 182 30.16 4.31 14.03
C PRO A 182 29.33 3.88 12.82
N ARG A 183 29.24 4.71 11.80
CA ARG A 183 28.46 4.47 10.57
C ARG A 183 26.92 4.46 10.75
N SER A 184 26.39 4.63 11.98
CA SER A 184 24.93 4.61 12.19
C SER A 184 24.21 5.69 11.39
N SER A 185 24.79 6.88 11.24
CA SER A 185 24.22 7.97 10.41
C SER A 185 24.21 7.61 8.91
N LEU A 186 25.27 6.96 8.42
CA LEU A 186 25.35 6.46 7.04
C LEU A 186 24.25 5.40 6.80
N LEU A 187 24.16 4.40 7.66
CA LEU A 187 23.16 3.34 7.53
C LEU A 187 21.72 3.87 7.68
N SER A 188 21.49 4.83 8.59
CA SER A 188 20.21 5.50 8.71
C SER A 188 19.83 6.23 7.42
N GLY A 189 20.77 6.95 6.79
CA GLY A 189 20.54 7.61 5.50
C GLY A 189 20.23 6.64 4.36
N LEU A 190 20.97 5.52 4.25
CA LEU A 190 20.70 4.49 3.24
C LEU A 190 19.30 3.85 3.43
N VAL A 191 18.92 3.57 4.67
CA VAL A 191 17.56 3.06 4.98
C VAL A 191 16.50 4.11 4.69
N THR A 192 16.77 5.40 4.98
CA THR A 192 15.89 6.51 4.59
C THR A 192 15.74 6.62 3.08
N SER A 193 16.83 6.44 2.32
CA SER A 193 16.80 6.35 0.85
C SER A 193 15.81 5.27 0.38
N ALA A 194 15.89 4.07 0.96
CA ALA A 194 14.94 2.99 0.66
C ALA A 194 13.49 3.32 1.10
N ALA A 195 13.30 3.98 2.24
CA ALA A 195 11.98 4.42 2.72
C ALA A 195 11.34 5.45 1.77
N ILE A 196 12.13 6.36 1.22
CA ILE A 196 11.70 7.36 0.21
C ILE A 196 11.24 6.66 -1.08
N LEU A 197 11.94 5.61 -1.53
CA LEU A 197 11.51 4.81 -2.68
C LEU A 197 10.17 4.10 -2.44
N MET A 198 9.88 3.68 -1.19
CA MET A 198 8.59 3.08 -0.83
C MET A 198 7.44 4.09 -0.89
N ARG A 199 7.67 5.31 -0.34
CA ARG A 199 6.69 6.40 -0.27
C ARG A 199 7.37 7.76 -0.40
N PRO A 200 7.50 8.29 -1.62
CA PRO A 200 8.22 9.54 -1.88
C PRO A 200 7.67 10.76 -1.14
N ASN A 201 6.38 10.82 -0.91
CA ASN A 201 5.72 11.91 -0.19
C ASN A 201 6.13 12.00 1.29
N LEU A 202 6.82 11.01 1.85
CA LEU A 202 7.32 11.00 3.23
C LEU A 202 8.74 11.55 3.38
N VAL A 203 9.33 12.15 2.35
CA VAL A 203 10.64 12.86 2.43
C VAL A 203 10.74 13.80 3.64
N PRO A 204 9.70 14.56 4.04
CA PRO A 204 9.75 15.40 5.24
C PRO A 204 10.08 14.66 6.53
N LEU A 205 9.74 13.37 6.67
CA LEU A 205 10.17 12.56 7.82
C LEU A 205 11.70 12.37 7.87
N GLY A 206 12.34 12.31 6.68
CA GLY A 206 13.79 12.26 6.59
C GLY A 206 14.45 13.56 7.09
N ILE A 207 13.84 14.71 6.82
CA ILE A 207 14.30 15.99 7.34
C ILE A 207 14.27 16.01 8.87
N THR A 208 13.22 15.45 9.49
CA THR A 208 13.14 15.40 10.97
C THR A 208 14.27 14.56 11.58
N ILE A 209 14.65 13.44 10.94
CA ILE A 209 15.80 12.63 11.38
C ILE A 209 17.11 13.40 11.19
N GLY A 210 17.29 14.10 10.07
CA GLY A 210 18.46 14.95 9.83
C GLY A 210 18.62 16.04 10.88
N LEU A 211 17.53 16.74 11.21
CA LEU A 211 17.49 17.75 12.28
C LEU A 211 17.78 17.13 13.66
N PHE A 212 17.24 15.98 13.96
CA PHE A 212 17.56 15.26 15.19
C PHE A 212 19.06 14.98 15.32
N LEU A 213 19.72 14.54 14.25
CA LEU A 213 21.18 14.28 14.25
C LEU A 213 21.99 15.55 14.44
N LEU A 214 21.52 16.68 13.87
CA LEU A 214 22.15 18.00 13.99
C LEU A 214 21.97 18.62 15.40
N LEU A 215 20.84 18.34 16.06
CA LEU A 215 20.49 18.94 17.35
C LEU A 215 20.90 18.09 18.56
N ARG A 216 21.57 16.96 18.37
CA ARG A 216 22.01 16.08 19.47
C ARG A 216 22.99 16.76 20.44
N PRO A 217 22.60 17.04 21.70
CA PRO A 217 23.44 17.78 22.64
C PRO A 217 24.68 16.99 23.11
N GLU A 218 24.64 15.65 23.05
CA GLU A 218 25.71 14.79 23.51
C GLU A 218 26.95 14.77 22.60
N ARG A 219 26.87 15.40 21.41
CA ARG A 219 27.97 15.47 20.42
C ARG A 219 28.49 16.90 20.27
N SER A 220 29.78 17.04 19.94
CA SER A 220 30.36 18.32 19.55
C SER A 220 29.77 18.81 18.21
N TRP A 221 29.79 20.11 17.97
CA TRP A 221 29.24 20.71 16.74
C TRP A 221 29.82 20.09 15.45
N PRO A 222 31.14 19.86 15.29
CA PRO A 222 31.66 19.19 14.11
C PRO A 222 31.16 17.76 13.93
N GLN A 223 30.97 17.03 15.04
CA GLN A 223 30.40 15.67 15.00
C GLN A 223 28.91 15.67 14.59
N ARG A 224 28.12 16.63 15.05
CA ARG A 224 26.73 16.81 14.66
C ARG A 224 26.63 17.09 13.17
N LEU A 225 27.38 18.08 12.69
CA LEU A 225 27.39 18.47 11.27
C LEU A 225 27.83 17.30 10.37
N ARG A 226 28.91 16.60 10.74
CA ARG A 226 29.37 15.41 10.02
C ARG A 226 28.30 14.31 9.98
N SER A 227 27.60 14.06 11.10
CA SER A 227 26.56 13.04 11.17
C SER A 227 25.35 13.40 10.30
N ALA A 228 24.89 14.65 10.36
CA ALA A 228 23.78 15.14 9.54
C ALA A 228 24.13 15.15 8.05
N ALA A 229 25.33 15.60 7.68
CA ALA A 229 25.81 15.61 6.30
C ALA A 229 25.94 14.19 5.73
N THR A 230 26.54 13.26 6.50
CA THR A 230 26.66 11.85 6.10
C THR A 230 25.27 11.21 5.90
N TYR A 231 24.33 11.51 6.79
CA TYR A 231 22.94 11.04 6.68
C TYR A 231 22.27 11.62 5.42
N ALA A 232 22.37 12.93 5.18
CA ALA A 232 21.77 13.59 4.03
C ALA A 232 22.32 13.06 2.71
N MET A 233 23.65 12.92 2.61
CA MET A 233 24.28 12.33 1.42
C MET A 233 23.83 10.89 1.17
N ALA A 234 23.68 10.08 2.22
CA ALA A 234 23.25 8.69 2.10
C ALA A 234 21.75 8.55 1.80
N SER A 235 20.93 9.55 2.14
CA SER A 235 19.49 9.54 1.80
C SER A 235 19.19 10.10 0.41
N ALA A 236 20.08 10.92 -0.16
CA ALA A 236 19.90 11.56 -1.47
C ALA A 236 19.66 10.58 -2.64
N PRO A 237 20.32 9.41 -2.73
CA PRO A 237 20.05 8.46 -3.81
C PRO A 237 18.58 8.07 -3.96
N GLY A 238 17.83 7.95 -2.86
CA GLY A 238 16.39 7.67 -2.93
C GLY A 238 15.61 8.78 -3.62
N CYS A 239 15.90 10.04 -3.29
CA CYS A 239 15.29 11.19 -3.95
C CYS A 239 15.66 11.25 -5.45
N ILE A 240 16.91 10.96 -5.78
CA ILE A 240 17.41 10.97 -7.17
C ILE A 240 16.71 9.89 -7.99
N VAL A 241 16.64 8.65 -7.48
CA VAL A 241 15.96 7.55 -8.19
C VAL A 241 14.47 7.84 -8.35
N VAL A 242 13.79 8.39 -7.34
CA VAL A 242 12.40 8.84 -7.48
C VAL A 242 12.28 9.90 -8.59
N ALA A 243 13.11 10.94 -8.59
CA ALA A 243 13.07 11.99 -9.60
C ALA A 243 13.30 11.44 -11.02
N LEU A 244 14.27 10.52 -11.19
CA LEU A 244 14.55 9.88 -12.48
C LEU A 244 13.40 8.99 -12.96
N THR A 245 12.79 8.19 -12.09
CA THR A 245 11.66 7.32 -12.45
C THR A 245 10.41 8.15 -12.75
N GLN A 246 10.12 9.18 -11.98
CA GLN A 246 9.00 10.09 -12.25
C GLN A 246 9.18 10.86 -13.58
N ASN A 247 10.39 11.33 -13.86
CA ASN A 247 10.70 11.98 -15.13
C ASN A 247 10.51 11.01 -16.31
N ALA A 248 10.97 9.77 -16.18
CA ALA A 248 10.83 8.75 -17.22
C ALA A 248 9.35 8.32 -17.45
N PHE A 249 8.56 8.22 -16.38
CA PHE A 249 7.18 7.75 -16.46
C PHE A 249 6.18 8.87 -16.77
N TYR A 250 6.38 10.07 -16.18
CA TYR A 250 5.39 11.14 -16.18
C TYR A 250 5.90 12.45 -16.82
N GLY A 251 7.13 12.44 -17.39
CA GLY A 251 7.71 13.59 -18.08
C GLY A 251 8.23 14.71 -17.18
N SER A 252 8.17 14.56 -15.85
CA SER A 252 8.70 15.53 -14.89
C SER A 252 9.13 14.85 -13.59
N PRO A 253 10.25 15.28 -12.97
CA PRO A 253 10.70 14.74 -11.68
C PRO A 253 9.76 15.03 -10.51
N PHE A 254 8.80 15.96 -10.68
CA PHE A 254 7.82 16.36 -9.67
C PHE A 254 6.39 15.88 -9.99
N ALA A 255 6.17 15.22 -11.13
CA ALA A 255 4.89 14.63 -11.47
C ALA A 255 4.70 13.26 -10.80
N SER A 256 3.46 12.84 -10.62
CA SER A 256 3.12 11.52 -10.11
C SER A 256 2.01 10.88 -10.92
N GLY A 257 1.93 9.56 -10.92
CA GLY A 257 0.85 8.82 -11.58
C GLY A 257 -0.53 9.02 -10.94
N TYR A 258 -0.59 9.56 -9.73
CA TYR A 258 -1.85 9.88 -9.05
C TYR A 258 -2.53 11.16 -9.57
N GLY A 259 -1.89 11.88 -10.50
CA GLY A 259 -2.45 13.09 -11.10
C GLY A 259 -1.93 14.39 -10.49
N SER A 260 -2.70 15.45 -10.68
CA SER A 260 -2.33 16.80 -10.24
C SER A 260 -2.36 16.93 -8.71
N LEU A 261 -1.32 17.57 -8.14
CA LEU A 261 -1.30 17.89 -6.71
C LEU A 261 -2.49 18.77 -6.29
N VAL A 262 -2.95 19.67 -7.16
CA VAL A 262 -4.11 20.54 -6.88
C VAL A 262 -5.40 19.72 -6.73
N ALA A 263 -5.54 18.63 -7.48
CA ALA A 263 -6.71 17.74 -7.36
C ALA A 263 -6.66 16.88 -6.08
N LEU A 264 -5.46 16.57 -5.58
CA LEU A 264 -5.27 15.69 -4.43
C LEU A 264 -5.22 16.43 -3.09
N PHE A 265 -4.85 17.72 -3.09
CA PHE A 265 -4.64 18.48 -1.86
C PHE A 265 -5.49 19.75 -1.82
N SER A 266 -6.22 19.93 -0.71
CA SER A 266 -6.99 21.14 -0.42
C SER A 266 -7.01 21.44 1.08
N LEU A 267 -6.91 22.71 1.44
CA LEU A 267 -7.08 23.13 2.84
C LEU A 267 -8.49 22.86 3.36
N SER A 268 -9.49 22.76 2.50
CA SER A 268 -10.86 22.39 2.86
C SER A 268 -10.98 20.98 3.44
N TYR A 269 -10.01 20.10 3.17
CA TYR A 269 -10.00 18.71 3.67
C TYR A 269 -9.47 18.59 5.10
N VAL A 270 -8.76 19.61 5.62
CA VAL A 270 -8.04 19.56 6.90
C VAL A 270 -8.95 19.20 8.07
N THR A 271 -10.09 19.86 8.22
CA THR A 271 -11.01 19.62 9.36
C THR A 271 -11.60 18.21 9.29
N ALA A 272 -12.03 17.77 8.11
CA ALA A 272 -12.58 16.45 7.93
C ALA A 272 -11.55 15.35 8.23
N ASN A 273 -10.33 15.47 7.67
CA ASN A 273 -9.27 14.51 7.89
C ASN A 273 -8.77 14.49 9.33
N LEU A 274 -8.68 15.64 10.01
CA LEU A 274 -8.31 15.70 11.43
C LEU A 274 -9.30 14.90 12.28
N GLY A 275 -10.60 15.12 12.10
CA GLY A 275 -11.64 14.37 12.79
C GLY A 275 -11.56 12.87 12.52
N ARG A 276 -11.36 12.47 11.26
CA ARG A 276 -11.23 11.05 10.85
C ARG A 276 -9.99 10.39 11.44
N TYR A 277 -8.80 10.97 11.28
CA TYR A 277 -7.57 10.37 11.79
C TYR A 277 -7.58 10.25 13.33
N LEU A 278 -8.04 11.26 14.04
CA LEU A 278 -8.17 11.19 15.51
C LEU A 278 -9.22 10.14 15.92
N GLY A 279 -10.37 10.10 15.25
CA GLY A 279 -11.41 9.10 15.47
C GLY A 279 -10.93 7.67 15.17
N TRP A 280 -10.20 7.48 14.10
CA TRP A 280 -9.64 6.16 13.77
C TRP A 280 -8.52 5.73 14.72
N LEU A 281 -7.63 6.65 15.13
CA LEU A 281 -6.64 6.37 16.17
C LEU A 281 -7.30 5.95 17.48
N TRP A 282 -8.34 6.69 17.91
CA TRP A 282 -9.11 6.36 19.11
C TRP A 282 -9.81 5.00 18.98
N SER A 283 -10.52 4.75 17.90
CA SER A 283 -11.29 3.52 17.72
C SER A 283 -10.42 2.28 17.52
N THR A 284 -9.25 2.41 16.89
CA THR A 284 -8.35 1.28 16.65
C THR A 284 -7.36 1.03 17.79
N HIS A 285 -6.89 2.09 18.49
CA HIS A 285 -5.86 1.97 19.53
C HIS A 285 -6.37 2.34 20.93
N THR A 286 -7.68 2.53 21.08
CA THR A 286 -8.36 2.92 22.32
C THR A 286 -7.90 4.29 22.86
N ALA A 287 -8.50 4.73 23.97
CA ALA A 287 -8.08 5.96 24.66
C ALA A 287 -6.60 5.93 25.11
N ALA A 288 -5.97 4.75 25.16
CA ALA A 288 -4.58 4.62 25.55
C ALA A 288 -3.61 5.41 24.66
N ILE A 289 -3.98 5.67 23.38
CA ILE A 289 -3.13 6.44 22.46
C ILE A 289 -2.89 7.87 22.95
N VAL A 290 -3.83 8.44 23.70
CA VAL A 290 -3.74 9.80 24.25
C VAL A 290 -2.61 9.91 25.31
N LEU A 291 -2.22 8.80 25.95
CA LEU A 291 -1.13 8.79 26.90
C LEU A 291 0.21 9.24 26.27
N ALA A 292 0.38 9.06 24.97
CA ALA A 292 1.57 9.56 24.27
C ALA A 292 1.74 11.09 24.43
N LEU A 293 0.67 11.86 24.64
CA LEU A 293 0.72 13.30 24.85
C LEU A 293 1.39 13.69 26.19
N LEU A 294 1.46 12.77 27.15
CA LEU A 294 2.15 12.98 28.41
C LEU A 294 3.67 12.78 28.34
N ALA A 295 4.17 12.27 27.21
CA ALA A 295 5.58 11.95 27.02
C ALA A 295 6.54 13.15 27.23
N PRO A 296 6.25 14.40 26.78
CA PRO A 296 7.14 15.54 27.01
C PRO A 296 7.43 15.81 28.49
N TRP A 297 6.48 15.54 29.35
CA TRP A 297 6.61 15.78 30.79
C TRP A 297 7.24 14.63 31.57
N LEU A 298 6.97 13.40 31.15
CA LEU A 298 7.43 12.18 31.84
C LEU A 298 8.74 11.66 31.28
N LEU A 299 9.03 11.92 30.03
CA LEU A 299 10.14 11.39 29.26
C LEU A 299 10.84 12.51 28.45
N PRO A 300 11.26 13.63 29.10
CA PRO A 300 11.90 14.71 28.35
C PRO A 300 13.19 14.20 27.67
N GLY A 301 13.35 14.52 26.39
CA GLY A 301 14.56 14.14 25.66
C GLY A 301 14.39 14.14 24.13
N GLY A 302 15.51 14.06 23.45
CA GLY A 302 15.55 14.18 21.99
C GLY A 302 14.76 13.08 21.25
N LEU A 303 14.70 11.86 21.79
CA LEU A 303 13.94 10.76 21.17
C LEU A 303 12.43 10.99 21.27
N THR A 304 11.96 11.48 22.43
CA THR A 304 10.54 11.85 22.61
C THR A 304 10.15 12.96 21.65
N ALA A 305 11.00 14.00 21.54
CA ALA A 305 10.79 15.10 20.61
C ALA A 305 10.77 14.58 19.15
N LEU A 306 11.73 13.74 18.75
CA LEU A 306 11.76 13.13 17.41
C LEU A 306 10.46 12.36 17.11
N ALA A 307 10.02 11.50 18.04
CA ALA A 307 8.83 10.67 17.87
C ALA A 307 7.57 11.53 17.64
N LEU A 308 7.37 12.56 18.48
CA LEU A 308 6.23 13.46 18.38
C LEU A 308 6.29 14.34 17.13
N VAL A 309 7.47 14.90 16.79
CA VAL A 309 7.64 15.74 15.60
C VAL A 309 7.42 14.90 14.34
N MET A 310 7.95 13.68 14.25
CA MET A 310 7.68 12.78 13.12
C MET A 310 6.19 12.49 12.98
N PHE A 311 5.47 12.22 14.08
CA PHE A 311 4.03 12.01 14.03
C PHE A 311 3.29 13.25 13.54
N LEU A 312 3.60 14.42 14.09
CA LEU A 312 2.97 15.68 13.69
C LEU A 312 3.24 16.04 12.23
N VAL A 313 4.47 15.84 11.76
CA VAL A 313 4.82 16.04 10.34
C VAL A 313 4.05 15.07 9.46
N ASN A 314 3.99 13.78 9.83
CA ASN A 314 3.22 12.79 9.05
C ASN A 314 1.72 13.13 9.02
N LEU A 315 1.15 13.51 10.15
CA LEU A 315 -0.24 13.97 10.22
C LEU A 315 -0.45 15.20 9.33
N ALA A 316 0.41 16.20 9.44
CA ALA A 316 0.32 17.44 8.66
C ALA A 316 0.39 17.20 7.14
N LEU A 317 1.16 16.21 6.69
CA LEU A 317 1.22 15.82 5.27
C LEU A 317 -0.12 15.31 4.73
N TYR A 318 -0.90 14.62 5.56
CA TYR A 318 -2.16 13.99 5.11
C TYR A 318 -3.42 14.74 5.53
N LEU A 319 -3.33 15.81 6.35
CA LEU A 319 -4.49 16.64 6.66
C LEU A 319 -5.10 17.32 5.41
N PRO A 320 -4.33 17.92 4.49
CA PRO A 320 -4.88 18.52 3.28
C PRO A 320 -5.13 17.53 2.15
N TYR A 321 -4.86 16.24 2.33
CA TYR A 321 -5.03 15.21 1.30
C TYR A 321 -6.50 14.86 1.10
N VAL A 322 -6.86 14.33 -0.08
CA VAL A 322 -8.22 13.88 -0.40
C VAL A 322 -8.82 13.04 0.73
N VAL A 323 -10.11 13.26 0.97
CA VAL A 323 -10.83 12.69 2.11
C VAL A 323 -11.33 11.28 1.77
N PHE A 324 -11.03 10.33 2.66
CA PHE A 324 -11.52 8.95 2.60
C PHE A 324 -12.40 8.65 3.80
N ASP A 325 -13.35 7.73 3.66
CA ASP A 325 -14.33 7.40 4.70
C ASP A 325 -14.07 6.08 5.44
N ASP A 326 -13.09 5.29 4.99
CA ASP A 326 -12.76 3.99 5.57
C ASP A 326 -11.56 4.08 6.53
N TRP A 327 -11.65 3.39 7.68
CA TRP A 327 -10.63 3.36 8.71
C TRP A 327 -9.27 2.83 8.23
N SER A 328 -9.24 2.00 7.20
CA SER A 328 -7.99 1.44 6.64
C SER A 328 -7.06 2.51 6.08
N TYR A 329 -7.59 3.72 5.78
CA TYR A 329 -6.79 4.88 5.40
C TYR A 329 -5.99 5.48 6.57
N LEU A 330 -6.17 5.01 7.81
CA LEU A 330 -5.20 5.23 8.89
C LEU A 330 -3.80 4.72 8.51
N ARG A 331 -3.68 3.88 7.48
CA ARG A 331 -2.41 3.44 6.87
C ARG A 331 -1.47 4.60 6.51
N PHE A 332 -2.00 5.77 6.21
CA PHE A 332 -1.19 6.93 5.90
C PHE A 332 -0.35 7.42 7.09
N LEU A 333 -0.82 7.20 8.31
CA LEU A 333 -0.09 7.51 9.53
C LEU A 333 0.75 6.32 10.06
N LEU A 334 0.65 5.14 9.44
CA LEU A 334 1.33 3.92 9.88
C LEU A 334 2.85 4.08 10.05
N PRO A 335 3.59 4.86 9.23
CA PRO A 335 5.02 5.08 9.43
C PRO A 335 5.41 5.63 10.81
N THR A 336 4.48 6.30 11.51
CA THR A 336 4.74 6.97 12.80
C THR A 336 3.91 6.43 13.96
N ILE A 337 2.86 5.64 13.71
CA ILE A 337 2.07 4.96 14.76
C ILE A 337 2.95 4.13 15.71
N PRO A 338 3.96 3.35 15.25
CA PRO A 338 4.84 2.61 16.17
C PRO A 338 5.56 3.52 17.18
N LEU A 339 5.92 4.74 16.79
CA LEU A 339 6.53 5.73 17.70
C LEU A 339 5.56 6.13 18.80
N LEU A 340 4.28 6.39 18.48
CA LEU A 340 3.26 6.69 19.47
C LEU A 340 3.06 5.53 20.45
N LEU A 341 2.99 4.29 19.93
CA LEU A 341 2.81 3.10 20.77
C LEU A 341 4.01 2.86 21.68
N ILE A 342 5.24 3.16 21.24
CA ILE A 342 6.42 3.19 22.11
C ILE A 342 6.24 4.22 23.24
N LEU A 343 5.81 5.42 22.91
CA LEU A 343 5.59 6.48 23.92
C LEU A 343 4.48 6.09 24.92
N VAL A 344 3.38 5.47 24.48
CA VAL A 344 2.33 4.96 25.38
C VAL A 344 2.92 4.00 26.41
N VAL A 345 3.66 2.99 25.97
CA VAL A 345 4.27 2.00 26.87
C VAL A 345 5.29 2.64 27.81
N ALA A 346 6.14 3.53 27.27
CA ALA A 346 7.17 4.23 28.03
C ALA A 346 6.57 5.17 29.08
N VAL A 347 5.50 5.90 28.75
CA VAL A 347 4.77 6.79 29.67
C VAL A 347 4.15 6.01 30.82
N VAL A 348 3.50 4.88 30.53
CA VAL A 348 2.94 4.01 31.58
C VAL A 348 4.03 3.52 32.54
N ASP A 349 5.14 2.99 31.99
CA ASP A 349 6.27 2.52 32.82
C ASP A 349 6.90 3.66 33.64
N ALA A 350 7.10 4.84 33.04
CA ALA A 350 7.66 6.00 33.73
C ALA A 350 6.74 6.56 34.82
N ALA A 351 5.42 6.69 34.55
CA ALA A 351 4.45 7.14 35.49
C ALA A 351 4.39 6.25 36.75
N LEU A 352 4.28 4.93 36.53
CA LEU A 352 4.26 3.97 37.65
C LEU A 352 5.54 4.02 38.48
N ARG A 353 6.72 4.21 37.87
CA ARG A 353 7.98 4.41 38.57
C ARG A 353 7.99 5.73 39.37
N ARG A 354 7.51 6.82 38.79
CA ARG A 354 7.47 8.14 39.43
C ARG A 354 6.60 8.11 40.68
N PHE A 355 5.47 7.43 40.62
CA PHE A 355 4.56 7.27 41.79
C PHE A 355 4.95 6.12 42.70
N ARG A 356 6.11 5.50 42.51
CA ARG A 356 6.67 4.39 43.31
C ARG A 356 5.70 3.22 43.51
N VAL A 357 4.88 2.94 42.47
CA VAL A 357 3.92 1.84 42.52
C VAL A 357 4.70 0.52 42.59
N PRO A 358 4.39 -0.38 43.55
CA PRO A 358 5.06 -1.69 43.61
C PRO A 358 4.66 -2.54 42.42
N GLY A 359 5.60 -3.38 41.94
CA GLY A 359 5.31 -4.27 40.83
C GLY A 359 5.17 -3.62 39.46
N VAL A 360 5.75 -2.42 39.22
CA VAL A 360 5.73 -1.69 37.92
C VAL A 360 5.89 -2.64 36.72
N ALA A 361 6.82 -3.59 36.85
CA ALA A 361 7.10 -4.54 35.78
C ALA A 361 5.88 -5.37 35.37
N TRP A 362 5.17 -5.89 36.35
CA TRP A 362 4.01 -6.74 36.14
C TRP A 362 2.82 -5.92 35.65
N ILE A 363 2.59 -4.75 36.28
CA ILE A 363 1.47 -3.87 35.90
C ILE A 363 1.62 -3.38 34.48
N THR A 364 2.81 -2.88 34.07
CA THR A 364 3.05 -2.46 32.69
C THR A 364 2.88 -3.63 31.71
N SER A 365 3.39 -4.82 32.05
CA SER A 365 3.24 -5.99 31.17
C SER A 365 1.78 -6.42 31.06
N ALA A 366 1.05 -6.47 32.18
CA ALA A 366 -0.38 -6.80 32.16
C ALA A 366 -1.20 -5.79 31.34
N ALA A 367 -0.96 -4.49 31.52
CA ALA A 367 -1.62 -3.43 30.77
C ALA A 367 -1.38 -3.59 29.25
N VAL A 368 -0.13 -3.84 28.84
CA VAL A 368 0.20 -4.04 27.41
C VAL A 368 -0.41 -5.32 26.87
N ILE A 369 -0.44 -6.41 27.63
CA ILE A 369 -1.10 -7.66 27.20
C ILE A 369 -2.61 -7.41 27.01
N VAL A 370 -3.26 -6.74 27.95
CA VAL A 370 -4.70 -6.39 27.84
C VAL A 370 -4.94 -5.54 26.61
N LEU A 371 -4.14 -4.47 26.41
CA LEU A 371 -4.25 -3.63 25.21
C LEU A 371 -4.03 -4.43 23.93
N SER A 372 -3.05 -5.33 23.91
CA SER A 372 -2.79 -6.18 22.75
C SER A 372 -3.98 -7.10 22.43
N VAL A 373 -4.63 -7.66 23.44
CA VAL A 373 -5.86 -8.45 23.29
C VAL A 373 -7.00 -7.59 22.73
N LEU A 374 -7.17 -6.37 23.26
CA LEU A 374 -8.18 -5.43 22.76
C LEU A 374 -7.91 -5.05 21.28
N PHE A 375 -6.67 -4.81 20.91
CA PHE A 375 -6.28 -4.49 19.55
C PHE A 375 -6.57 -5.66 18.59
N VAL A 376 -6.21 -6.89 18.95
CA VAL A 376 -6.53 -8.08 18.15
C VAL A 376 -8.04 -8.28 18.05
N ARG A 377 -8.80 -8.05 19.14
CA ARG A 377 -10.27 -8.08 19.11
C ARG A 377 -10.82 -7.06 18.13
N GLU A 378 -10.32 -5.82 18.16
CA GLU A 378 -10.71 -4.76 17.24
C GLU A 378 -10.41 -5.13 15.78
N ALA A 379 -9.22 -5.70 15.51
CA ALA A 379 -8.87 -6.20 14.18
C ALA A 379 -9.82 -7.32 13.70
N ARG A 380 -10.33 -8.16 14.61
CA ARG A 380 -11.30 -9.22 14.28
C ARG A 380 -12.71 -8.68 14.01
N GLN A 381 -13.11 -7.61 14.69
CA GLN A 381 -14.41 -6.96 14.47
C GLN A 381 -14.44 -6.23 13.12
N ARG A 382 -13.28 -5.81 12.63
CA ARG A 382 -13.07 -5.29 11.28
C ARG A 382 -12.77 -6.46 10.32
N PRO A 383 -12.97 -6.32 9.02
CA PRO A 383 -12.80 -7.44 8.07
C PRO A 383 -11.34 -7.87 7.86
N THR A 384 -10.41 -7.56 8.78
CA THR A 384 -8.98 -7.84 8.65
C THR A 384 -8.71 -9.30 8.26
N PHE A 385 -9.18 -10.25 9.06
CA PHE A 385 -8.90 -11.67 8.81
C PHE A 385 -9.82 -12.32 7.76
N ALA A 386 -10.84 -11.60 7.28
CA ALA A 386 -11.69 -12.01 6.17
C ALA A 386 -11.14 -11.56 4.81
N LEU A 387 -10.15 -10.64 4.80
CA LEU A 387 -9.66 -10.00 3.60
C LEU A 387 -9.16 -11.00 2.54
N LYS A 388 -8.44 -12.03 2.95
CA LYS A 388 -8.00 -13.11 2.05
C LYS A 388 -9.15 -13.73 1.25
N ARG A 389 -10.30 -13.94 1.89
CA ARG A 389 -11.50 -14.48 1.23
C ARG A 389 -12.17 -13.45 0.33
N LEU A 390 -12.22 -12.21 0.79
CA LEU A 390 -12.84 -11.11 0.04
C LEU A 390 -12.05 -10.80 -1.23
N GLU A 391 -10.73 -10.74 -1.14
CA GLU A 391 -9.84 -10.43 -2.27
C GLU A 391 -9.65 -11.61 -3.25
N ALA A 392 -9.96 -12.85 -2.83
CA ALA A 392 -9.84 -14.03 -3.68
C ALA A 392 -10.69 -13.93 -4.98
N ARG A 393 -11.71 -13.05 -5.01
CA ARG A 393 -12.51 -12.79 -6.22
C ARG A 393 -11.66 -12.35 -7.40
N PHE A 394 -10.65 -11.52 -7.17
CA PHE A 394 -9.76 -11.02 -8.22
C PHE A 394 -8.99 -12.16 -8.92
N GLU A 395 -8.37 -13.06 -8.15
CA GLU A 395 -7.67 -14.21 -8.68
C GLU A 395 -8.64 -15.16 -9.39
N ARG A 396 -9.80 -15.45 -8.77
CA ARG A 396 -10.80 -16.37 -9.34
C ARG A 396 -11.39 -15.83 -10.65
N ALA A 397 -11.73 -14.53 -10.70
CA ALA A 397 -12.24 -13.90 -11.90
C ALA A 397 -11.19 -13.92 -13.02
N GLY A 398 -9.93 -13.59 -12.70
CA GLY A 398 -8.84 -13.66 -13.67
C GLY A 398 -8.60 -15.08 -14.20
N ILE A 399 -8.57 -16.10 -13.34
CA ILE A 399 -8.42 -17.52 -13.74
C ILE A 399 -9.61 -17.95 -14.62
N PHE A 400 -10.84 -17.64 -14.22
CA PHE A 400 -12.03 -17.96 -15.02
C PHE A 400 -11.95 -17.36 -16.43
N VAL A 401 -11.56 -16.09 -16.53
CA VAL A 401 -11.36 -15.42 -17.82
C VAL A 401 -10.28 -16.12 -18.66
N GLY A 402 -9.18 -16.53 -18.03
CA GLY A 402 -8.09 -17.24 -18.71
C GLY A 402 -8.49 -18.60 -19.26
N ASP A 403 -9.25 -19.36 -18.47
CA ASP A 403 -9.61 -20.75 -18.76
C ASP A 403 -10.84 -20.88 -19.65
N ARG A 404 -11.82 -19.96 -19.54
CA ARG A 404 -13.14 -20.11 -20.16
C ARG A 404 -13.36 -19.18 -21.34
N LEU A 405 -12.69 -18.01 -21.41
CA LEU A 405 -12.86 -17.09 -22.53
C LEU A 405 -11.80 -17.30 -23.60
N PRO A 406 -12.12 -17.02 -24.88
CA PRO A 406 -11.21 -17.25 -25.98
C PRO A 406 -9.94 -16.36 -25.86
N PRO A 407 -8.82 -16.76 -26.52
CA PRO A 407 -7.57 -15.99 -26.45
C PRO A 407 -7.67 -14.55 -26.91
N ASN A 408 -8.60 -14.24 -27.82
CA ASN A 408 -8.89 -12.90 -28.32
C ASN A 408 -9.98 -12.17 -27.51
N ALA A 409 -10.37 -12.67 -26.32
CA ALA A 409 -11.28 -11.93 -25.45
C ALA A 409 -10.65 -10.62 -25.01
N LEU A 410 -11.45 -9.52 -25.08
CA LEU A 410 -11.15 -8.24 -24.45
C LEU A 410 -12.22 -7.97 -23.40
N VAL A 411 -11.77 -7.70 -22.17
CA VAL A 411 -12.68 -7.56 -21.02
C VAL A 411 -12.88 -6.09 -20.69
N ILE A 412 -14.13 -5.64 -20.76
CA ILE A 412 -14.57 -4.30 -20.34
C ILE A 412 -14.89 -4.38 -18.85
N THR A 413 -14.11 -3.70 -18.04
CA THR A 413 -14.18 -3.80 -16.57
C THR A 413 -13.50 -2.59 -15.95
N SER A 414 -13.67 -2.34 -14.65
CA SER A 414 -12.90 -1.35 -13.91
C SER A 414 -12.07 -2.02 -12.82
N SER A 415 -12.68 -2.43 -11.71
CA SER A 415 -11.99 -3.01 -10.55
C SER A 415 -11.16 -4.26 -10.88
N GLU A 416 -11.62 -5.09 -11.81
CA GLU A 416 -10.98 -6.36 -12.19
C GLU A 416 -9.95 -6.22 -13.33
N SER A 417 -9.72 -5.00 -13.84
CA SER A 417 -8.86 -4.80 -15.03
C SER A 417 -7.42 -5.27 -14.81
N GLY A 418 -6.89 -5.06 -13.62
CA GLY A 418 -5.55 -5.53 -13.25
C GLY A 418 -5.48 -7.05 -13.12
N SER A 419 -6.42 -7.67 -12.42
CA SER A 419 -6.47 -9.13 -12.20
C SER A 419 -6.65 -9.90 -13.51
N VAL A 420 -7.51 -9.42 -14.41
CA VAL A 420 -7.70 -10.00 -15.75
C VAL A 420 -6.40 -9.97 -16.56
N ARG A 421 -5.67 -8.85 -16.53
CA ARG A 421 -4.37 -8.77 -17.21
C ARG A 421 -3.34 -9.70 -16.60
N PHE A 422 -3.29 -9.78 -15.28
CA PHE A 422 -2.27 -10.54 -14.55
C PHE A 422 -2.50 -12.05 -14.64
N TYR A 423 -3.71 -12.51 -14.34
CA TYR A 423 -4.01 -13.95 -14.27
C TYR A 423 -4.41 -14.56 -15.62
N ALA A 424 -5.10 -13.79 -16.47
CA ALA A 424 -5.60 -14.27 -17.76
C ALA A 424 -4.74 -13.85 -18.97
N GLY A 425 -3.88 -12.84 -18.83
CA GLY A 425 -3.15 -12.26 -19.95
C GLY A 425 -4.07 -11.62 -21.02
N ARG A 426 -5.31 -11.29 -20.68
CA ARG A 426 -6.28 -10.69 -21.62
C ARG A 426 -6.19 -9.17 -21.60
N LYS A 427 -6.49 -8.53 -22.73
CA LYS A 427 -6.62 -7.08 -22.83
C LYS A 427 -7.85 -6.60 -22.08
N THR A 428 -7.77 -5.41 -21.49
CA THR A 428 -8.87 -4.79 -20.76
C THR A 428 -9.15 -3.38 -21.25
N LEU A 429 -10.41 -2.97 -21.15
CA LEU A 429 -10.88 -1.62 -21.39
C LEU A 429 -11.63 -1.15 -20.14
N LEU A 430 -11.24 0.00 -19.59
CA LEU A 430 -11.94 0.60 -18.45
C LEU A 430 -13.23 1.25 -18.92
N TRP A 431 -14.38 0.78 -18.43
CA TRP A 431 -15.66 1.37 -18.75
C TRP A 431 -15.84 2.76 -18.14
N ASP A 432 -15.29 3.00 -16.96
CA ASP A 432 -15.29 4.30 -16.28
C ASP A 432 -14.33 5.31 -16.93
N GLY A 433 -13.38 4.85 -17.75
CA GLY A 433 -12.55 5.67 -18.62
C GLY A 433 -13.19 6.04 -19.98
N LEU A 434 -14.37 5.49 -20.31
CA LEU A 434 -15.09 5.81 -21.55
C LEU A 434 -16.09 6.96 -21.34
N ASP A 435 -16.17 7.87 -22.30
CA ASP A 435 -17.29 8.80 -22.38
C ASP A 435 -18.60 8.02 -22.64
N PRO A 436 -19.72 8.42 -22.02
CA PRO A 436 -21.02 7.74 -22.16
C PRO A 436 -21.50 7.51 -23.60
N ALA A 437 -21.15 8.39 -24.54
CA ALA A 437 -21.54 8.29 -25.94
C ALA A 437 -20.72 7.25 -26.74
N TRP A 438 -19.67 6.68 -26.16
CA TRP A 438 -18.71 5.87 -26.91
C TRP A 438 -18.79 4.36 -26.67
N LEU A 439 -19.63 3.85 -25.78
CA LEU A 439 -19.69 2.41 -25.49
C LEU A 439 -19.91 1.56 -26.72
N ASP A 440 -20.95 1.82 -27.51
CA ASP A 440 -21.27 1.02 -28.69
C ASP A 440 -20.21 1.13 -29.79
N ARG A 441 -19.62 2.32 -29.96
CA ARG A 441 -18.51 2.55 -30.89
C ARG A 441 -17.23 1.85 -30.44
N ALA A 442 -16.96 1.83 -29.12
CA ALA A 442 -15.83 1.09 -28.56
C ALA A 442 -15.98 -0.42 -28.75
N LEU A 443 -17.19 -0.96 -28.58
CA LEU A 443 -17.50 -2.37 -28.90
C LEU A 443 -17.25 -2.68 -30.36
N MET A 444 -17.72 -1.84 -31.28
CA MET A 444 -17.47 -2.01 -32.73
C MET A 444 -15.99 -1.93 -33.07
N TYR A 445 -15.26 -0.96 -32.50
CA TYR A 445 -13.82 -0.83 -32.69
C TYR A 445 -13.05 -2.07 -32.21
N VAL A 446 -13.34 -2.55 -31.01
CA VAL A 446 -12.72 -3.76 -30.43
C VAL A 446 -12.93 -4.96 -31.36
N ARG A 447 -14.16 -5.15 -31.86
CA ARG A 447 -14.48 -6.22 -32.84
C ARG A 447 -13.73 -6.04 -34.15
N SER A 448 -13.61 -4.82 -34.68
CA SER A 448 -12.87 -4.54 -35.91
C SER A 448 -11.38 -4.86 -35.83
N LYS A 449 -10.83 -4.87 -34.60
CA LYS A 449 -9.44 -5.28 -34.32
C LYS A 449 -9.29 -6.80 -34.03
N GLY A 450 -10.38 -7.59 -34.23
CA GLY A 450 -10.38 -9.04 -34.05
C GLY A 450 -10.57 -9.52 -32.60
N TYR A 451 -10.97 -8.64 -31.71
CA TYR A 451 -11.25 -8.99 -30.31
C TYR A 451 -12.72 -9.25 -30.08
N GLU A 452 -13.03 -10.19 -29.19
CA GLU A 452 -14.38 -10.48 -28.72
C GLU A 452 -14.61 -9.78 -27.38
N PRO A 453 -15.56 -8.80 -27.28
CA PRO A 453 -15.79 -8.06 -26.05
C PRO A 453 -16.62 -8.85 -25.05
N TYR A 454 -16.19 -8.84 -23.79
CA TYR A 454 -16.92 -9.30 -22.61
C TYR A 454 -17.02 -8.18 -21.58
N LEU A 455 -18.09 -8.17 -20.78
CA LEU A 455 -18.28 -7.23 -19.68
C LEU A 455 -18.07 -7.98 -18.37
N LEU A 456 -17.28 -7.42 -17.45
CA LEU A 456 -17.02 -8.04 -16.17
C LEU A 456 -17.13 -6.99 -15.07
N PHE A 457 -18.02 -7.24 -14.10
CA PHE A 457 -18.35 -6.29 -13.05
C PHE A 457 -18.41 -6.93 -11.67
N GLU A 458 -17.96 -6.21 -10.65
CA GLU A 458 -18.47 -6.45 -9.30
C GLU A 458 -19.95 -6.04 -9.25
N ARG A 459 -20.78 -6.71 -8.43
CA ARG A 459 -22.23 -6.43 -8.36
C ARG A 459 -22.55 -4.94 -8.15
N ARG A 460 -21.73 -4.21 -7.39
CA ARG A 460 -21.90 -2.78 -7.15
C ARG A 460 -21.66 -1.94 -8.42
N GLU A 461 -20.73 -2.35 -9.28
CA GLU A 461 -20.38 -1.62 -10.49
C GLU A 461 -21.48 -1.68 -11.57
N GLU A 462 -22.34 -2.68 -11.55
CA GLU A 462 -23.43 -2.79 -12.52
C GLU A 462 -24.39 -1.57 -12.48
N THR A 463 -24.68 -1.07 -11.29
CA THR A 463 -25.53 0.11 -11.13
C THR A 463 -24.89 1.35 -11.74
N ASP A 464 -23.62 1.56 -11.47
CA ASP A 464 -22.85 2.70 -11.97
C ASP A 464 -22.69 2.60 -13.50
N PHE A 465 -22.45 1.40 -14.03
CA PHE A 465 -22.37 1.15 -15.46
C PHE A 465 -23.69 1.48 -16.19
N ARG A 466 -24.83 1.01 -15.66
CA ARG A 466 -26.17 1.33 -16.23
C ARG A 466 -26.45 2.82 -16.21
N GLN A 467 -26.09 3.51 -15.12
CA GLN A 467 -26.26 4.96 -15.00
C GLN A 467 -25.37 5.72 -15.98
N ARG A 468 -24.16 5.21 -16.25
CA ARG A 468 -23.22 5.84 -17.16
C ARG A 468 -23.61 5.70 -18.63
N PHE A 469 -24.19 4.56 -19.04
CA PHE A 469 -24.49 4.24 -20.43
C PHE A 469 -25.99 4.03 -20.73
N PRO A 470 -26.89 4.95 -20.33
CA PRO A 470 -28.35 4.77 -20.47
C PRO A 470 -28.78 4.74 -21.93
N GLY A 471 -28.03 5.35 -22.85
CA GLY A 471 -28.31 5.41 -24.28
C GLY A 471 -27.92 4.16 -25.07
N SER A 472 -27.10 3.27 -24.49
CA SER A 472 -26.67 2.04 -25.13
C SER A 472 -27.60 0.87 -24.76
N ALA A 473 -27.94 0.03 -25.74
CA ALA A 473 -28.68 -1.21 -25.49
C ALA A 473 -27.89 -2.16 -24.58
N ILE A 474 -26.57 -2.23 -24.77
CA ILE A 474 -25.65 -3.02 -23.95
C ILE A 474 -25.50 -2.40 -22.55
N GLY A 475 -25.53 -1.07 -22.46
CA GLY A 475 -25.47 -0.35 -21.18
C GLY A 475 -26.59 -0.66 -20.20
N ARG A 476 -27.74 -1.14 -20.69
CA ARG A 476 -28.90 -1.50 -19.85
C ARG A 476 -28.65 -2.75 -19.00
N LEU A 477 -27.78 -3.67 -19.44
CA LEU A 477 -27.57 -4.98 -18.80
C LEU A 477 -28.91 -5.67 -18.45
N ASP A 478 -29.82 -5.75 -19.45
CA ASP A 478 -31.18 -6.26 -19.30
C ASP A 478 -31.29 -7.78 -19.60
N TRP A 479 -30.17 -8.50 -19.57
CA TRP A 479 -30.08 -9.95 -19.66
C TRP A 479 -29.24 -10.52 -18.52
N PRO A 480 -29.39 -11.83 -18.16
CA PRO A 480 -28.61 -12.44 -17.10
C PRO A 480 -27.13 -12.60 -17.48
N PRO A 481 -26.20 -12.59 -16.51
CA PRO A 481 -24.80 -12.87 -16.76
C PRO A 481 -24.59 -14.32 -17.22
N MET A 482 -23.56 -14.55 -18.04
CA MET A 482 -23.15 -15.89 -18.43
C MET A 482 -22.58 -16.68 -17.24
N ALA A 483 -21.88 -15.99 -16.33
CA ALA A 483 -21.33 -16.57 -15.11
C ALA A 483 -21.33 -15.57 -13.95
N GLU A 484 -21.46 -16.11 -12.73
CA GLU A 484 -21.27 -15.40 -11.47
C GLU A 484 -20.20 -16.12 -10.63
N ILE A 485 -19.11 -15.40 -10.30
CA ILE A 485 -17.91 -15.91 -9.66
C ILE A 485 -17.87 -15.44 -8.21
N ALA A 486 -17.63 -16.36 -7.26
CA ALA A 486 -17.53 -16.08 -5.82
C ALA A 486 -18.70 -15.27 -5.26
N ALA A 487 -19.89 -15.35 -5.88
CA ALA A 487 -21.09 -14.56 -5.59
C ALA A 487 -20.87 -13.03 -5.59
N GLN A 488 -19.82 -12.54 -6.23
CA GLN A 488 -19.42 -11.12 -6.22
C GLN A 488 -19.18 -10.54 -7.61
N VAL A 489 -18.60 -11.31 -8.53
CA VAL A 489 -18.20 -10.86 -9.87
C VAL A 489 -19.07 -11.52 -10.93
N ARG A 490 -19.60 -10.75 -11.86
CA ARG A 490 -20.45 -11.22 -12.93
C ARG A 490 -19.84 -10.94 -14.29
N ILE A 491 -19.96 -11.90 -15.20
CA ILE A 491 -19.49 -11.81 -16.57
C ILE A 491 -20.68 -11.84 -17.51
N TYR A 492 -20.71 -10.89 -18.45
CA TYR A 492 -21.73 -10.78 -19.49
C TYR A 492 -21.06 -10.86 -20.86
N ARG A 493 -21.73 -11.52 -21.79
CA ARG A 493 -21.39 -11.49 -23.20
C ARG A 493 -22.42 -10.62 -23.92
N PRO A 494 -22.02 -9.56 -24.64
CA PRO A 494 -22.96 -8.66 -25.30
C PRO A 494 -23.94 -9.37 -26.27
N GLU A 495 -23.46 -10.39 -26.99
CA GLU A 495 -24.24 -11.21 -27.93
C GLU A 495 -25.37 -12.04 -27.25
N ASP A 496 -25.22 -12.30 -25.97
CA ASP A 496 -26.22 -13.07 -25.21
C ASP A 496 -27.50 -12.30 -24.97
N ARG A 497 -27.47 -10.95 -25.11
CA ARG A 497 -28.67 -10.13 -25.04
C ARG A 497 -29.72 -10.54 -26.08
N ASP A 498 -29.32 -10.71 -27.34
CA ASP A 498 -30.23 -11.12 -28.41
C ASP A 498 -30.74 -12.54 -28.19
N ARG A 499 -29.88 -13.46 -27.72
CA ARG A 499 -30.28 -14.82 -27.36
C ARG A 499 -31.30 -14.84 -26.21
N TYR A 500 -31.16 -13.96 -25.24
CA TYR A 500 -32.09 -13.79 -24.15
C TYR A 500 -33.47 -13.31 -24.64
N LEU A 501 -33.48 -12.31 -25.52
CA LEU A 501 -34.74 -11.79 -26.11
C LEU A 501 -35.45 -12.85 -26.95
N HIS A 502 -34.74 -13.81 -27.50
CA HIS A 502 -35.33 -14.94 -28.27
C HIS A 502 -35.56 -16.20 -27.39
N GLY A 503 -35.34 -16.13 -26.08
CA GLY A 503 -35.57 -17.25 -25.15
C GLY A 503 -34.60 -18.44 -25.30
N THR A 504 -33.43 -18.22 -25.92
CA THR A 504 -32.44 -19.29 -26.21
C THR A 504 -31.18 -19.21 -25.35
N LEU A 505 -31.15 -18.32 -24.33
CA LEU A 505 -29.99 -18.15 -23.46
C LEU A 505 -29.90 -19.29 -22.45
N PRO A 506 -28.74 -19.94 -22.27
CA PRO A 506 -28.52 -20.89 -21.21
C PRO A 506 -28.54 -20.22 -19.82
N PRO A 507 -28.78 -20.99 -18.75
CA PRO A 507 -28.75 -20.45 -17.39
C PRO A 507 -27.38 -19.97 -16.99
N THR A 508 -27.32 -19.00 -16.06
CA THR A 508 -26.07 -18.50 -15.48
C THR A 508 -25.27 -19.60 -14.81
N GLU A 509 -23.96 -19.70 -15.14
CA GLU A 509 -23.02 -20.59 -14.44
C GLU A 509 -22.62 -19.98 -13.08
N PHE A 510 -22.74 -20.74 -12.00
CA PHE A 510 -22.28 -20.31 -10.67
C PHE A 510 -20.94 -20.97 -10.33
N VAL A 511 -19.91 -20.11 -10.15
CA VAL A 511 -18.54 -20.53 -9.82
C VAL A 511 -18.26 -20.14 -8.37
N PRO A 512 -17.95 -21.09 -7.47
CA PRO A 512 -17.76 -20.84 -6.04
C PRO A 512 -16.53 -19.97 -5.72
#